data_d74b0823b3cba4a3ab5b10be70115fa2
#
_entry.id   d74b0823b3cba4a3ab5b10be70115fa2
#
_cell.length_a   1.000
_cell.length_b   1.000
_cell.length_c   1.000
_cell.angle_alpha   90.00
_cell.angle_beta   90.00
_cell.angle_gamma   90.00
#
_symmetry.space_group_name_H-M   'P 1'
#
loop_
_entity.id
_entity.type
_entity.pdbx_description
1 polymer ?
#
loop_
_entity_poly.entity_id
_entity_poly.type
_entity_poly.pdbx_seq_one_letter_code
_entity_poly.pdbx_strand_id
1 'polypeptide(L)'
;MLAALKTNLNDIHHVTVMNRRVRVLASHLAAQITGGGSVLDVGCGDGSIAQAILAQNGALAFRGVDVFLRPRVAIPAQVYDGATLPFSDGAFDWITIVDVLHHTDHPGRVLAECLRVARRGVVVKDHLRDGLAAETTLRFMDWVGNRGHDVRLPYNYLSTPDWRALFARIGARATRWTTDLGLYPAPFSLLFDRGLHFVATIEKA
;
A
#
# COMPACT_ATOMS: atom_id res chain seq x y z
N MET A 1 2.72 -34.56 -17.72
CA MET A 1 1.30 -34.20 -17.54
C MET A 1 0.98 -33.76 -16.11
N LEU A 2 1.30 -34.54 -15.07
CA LEU A 2 1.06 -34.15 -13.65
C LEU A 2 1.80 -32.91 -13.17
N ALA A 3 3.03 -32.63 -13.63
CA ALA A 3 3.80 -31.44 -13.27
C ALA A 3 3.19 -30.17 -13.87
N ALA A 4 2.74 -30.20 -15.12
CA ALA A 4 2.07 -29.08 -15.78
C ALA A 4 0.70 -28.77 -15.16
N LEU A 5 -0.03 -29.80 -14.68
CA LEU A 5 -1.29 -29.60 -13.95
C LEU A 5 -1.07 -28.93 -12.58
N LYS A 6 -0.01 -29.32 -11.86
CA LYS A 6 0.36 -28.69 -10.57
C LYS A 6 0.77 -27.22 -10.73
N THR A 7 1.51 -26.90 -11.78
CA THR A 7 1.91 -25.51 -12.09
C THR A 7 0.67 -24.67 -12.40
N ASN A 8 -0.24 -25.14 -13.25
CA ASN A 8 -1.48 -24.44 -13.57
C ASN A 8 -2.41 -24.22 -12.36
N LEU A 9 -2.55 -25.20 -11.46
CA LEU A 9 -3.38 -25.06 -10.26
C LEU A 9 -2.80 -24.07 -9.26
N ASN A 10 -1.48 -24.06 -9.09
CA ASN A 10 -0.80 -23.07 -8.24
C ASN A 10 -0.91 -21.65 -8.81
N ASP A 11 -0.76 -21.50 -10.12
CA ASP A 11 -0.88 -20.22 -10.80
C ASP A 11 -2.32 -19.67 -10.72
N ILE A 12 -3.33 -20.50 -10.93
CA ILE A 12 -4.75 -20.12 -10.81
C ILE A 12 -5.07 -19.72 -9.37
N HIS A 13 -4.59 -20.48 -8.38
CA HIS A 13 -4.82 -20.17 -6.98
C HIS A 13 -4.13 -18.87 -6.58
N HIS A 14 -2.88 -18.67 -6.98
CA HIS A 14 -2.11 -17.45 -6.73
C HIS A 14 -2.78 -16.21 -7.35
N VAL A 15 -3.19 -16.30 -8.62
CA VAL A 15 -3.91 -15.24 -9.33
C VAL A 15 -5.24 -14.92 -8.66
N THR A 16 -6.00 -15.93 -8.21
CA THR A 16 -7.30 -15.71 -7.56
C THR A 16 -7.16 -15.02 -6.20
N VAL A 17 -6.18 -15.41 -5.38
CA VAL A 17 -5.92 -14.79 -4.08
C VAL A 17 -5.41 -13.36 -4.25
N MET A 18 -4.50 -13.14 -5.20
CA MET A 18 -3.98 -11.78 -5.50
C MET A 18 -5.07 -10.86 -6.03
N ASN A 19 -5.91 -11.31 -6.96
CA ASN A 19 -7.03 -10.53 -7.48
C ASN A 19 -8.07 -10.20 -6.39
N ARG A 20 -8.33 -11.12 -5.44
CA ARG A 20 -9.16 -10.86 -4.28
C ARG A 20 -8.53 -9.77 -3.41
N ARG A 21 -7.24 -9.91 -3.06
CA ARG A 21 -6.52 -8.94 -2.24
C ARG A 21 -6.56 -7.55 -2.86
N VAL A 22 -6.28 -7.41 -4.15
CA VAL A 22 -6.34 -6.13 -4.88
C VAL A 22 -7.73 -5.52 -4.79
N ARG A 23 -8.81 -6.29 -5.04
CA ARG A 23 -10.19 -5.77 -4.99
C ARG A 23 -10.59 -5.31 -3.59
N VAL A 24 -10.32 -6.12 -2.56
CA VAL A 24 -10.68 -5.80 -1.18
C VAL A 24 -9.91 -4.57 -0.71
N LEU A 25 -8.61 -4.53 -0.99
CA LEU A 25 -7.77 -3.40 -0.63
C LEU A 25 -8.19 -2.12 -1.37
N ALA A 26 -8.46 -2.20 -2.67
CA ALA A 26 -8.97 -1.07 -3.45
C ALA A 26 -10.28 -0.52 -2.87
N SER A 27 -11.18 -1.39 -2.37
CA SER A 27 -12.43 -0.94 -1.73
C SER A 27 -12.17 -0.19 -0.43
N HIS A 28 -11.25 -0.67 0.41
CA HIS A 28 -10.86 0.06 1.62
C HIS A 28 -10.22 1.42 1.31
N LEU A 29 -9.34 1.48 0.30
CA LEU A 29 -8.69 2.72 -0.11
C LEU A 29 -9.68 3.71 -0.74
N ALA A 30 -10.55 3.24 -1.63
CA ALA A 30 -11.59 4.06 -2.25
C ALA A 30 -12.55 4.67 -1.22
N ALA A 31 -12.91 3.92 -0.16
CA ALA A 31 -13.75 4.40 0.94
C ALA A 31 -13.08 5.52 1.77
N GLN A 32 -11.75 5.63 1.74
CA GLN A 32 -11.01 6.71 2.39
C GLN A 32 -10.95 7.97 1.53
N ILE A 33 -10.96 7.84 0.20
CA ILE A 33 -10.87 8.96 -0.74
C ILE A 33 -12.28 9.55 -0.96
N THR A 34 -12.52 10.74 -0.45
CA THR A 34 -13.82 11.40 -0.57
C THR A 34 -13.88 12.29 -1.80
N GLY A 35 -14.93 12.15 -2.60
CA GLY A 35 -15.13 12.94 -3.83
C GLY A 35 -14.25 12.48 -4.99
N GLY A 36 -14.14 13.35 -5.99
CA GLY A 36 -13.23 13.18 -7.14
C GLY A 36 -11.91 13.94 -6.95
N GLY A 37 -11.09 13.95 -7.99
CA GLY A 37 -9.87 14.73 -8.06
C GLY A 37 -8.63 13.94 -8.47
N SER A 38 -7.47 14.58 -8.34
CA SER A 38 -6.18 14.02 -8.69
C SER A 38 -5.59 13.18 -7.53
N VAL A 39 -5.07 12.00 -7.85
CA VAL A 39 -4.43 11.10 -6.89
C VAL A 39 -3.02 10.75 -7.36
N LEU A 40 -2.03 10.90 -6.49
CA LEU A 40 -0.70 10.35 -6.72
C LEU A 40 -0.54 9.05 -5.95
N ASP A 41 -0.21 7.97 -6.64
CA ASP A 41 0.10 6.66 -6.06
C ASP A 41 1.62 6.51 -5.91
N VAL A 42 2.10 6.51 -4.67
CA VAL A 42 3.54 6.46 -4.34
C VAL A 42 3.95 5.01 -4.08
N GLY A 43 4.90 4.51 -4.88
CA GLY A 43 5.22 3.09 -4.94
C GLY A 43 4.13 2.31 -5.70
N CYS A 44 3.73 2.81 -6.86
CA CYS A 44 2.55 2.33 -7.59
C CYS A 44 2.69 0.91 -8.16
N GLY A 45 3.89 0.36 -8.20
CA GLY A 45 4.14 -0.97 -8.75
C GLY A 45 3.64 -1.12 -10.19
N ASP A 46 2.72 -2.05 -10.42
CA ASP A 46 2.05 -2.26 -11.72
C ASP A 46 0.77 -1.43 -11.91
N GLY A 47 0.38 -0.64 -10.91
CA GLY A 47 -0.81 0.21 -10.94
C GLY A 47 -2.15 -0.54 -10.81
N SER A 48 -2.14 -1.83 -10.50
CA SER A 48 -3.35 -2.65 -10.41
C SER A 48 -4.33 -2.17 -9.32
N ILE A 49 -3.81 -1.70 -8.18
CA ILE A 49 -4.63 -1.15 -7.08
C ILE A 49 -5.28 0.16 -7.52
N ALA A 50 -4.52 1.08 -8.11
CA ALA A 50 -5.02 2.35 -8.63
C ALA A 50 -6.10 2.11 -9.71
N GLN A 51 -5.89 1.17 -10.63
CA GLN A 51 -6.87 0.78 -11.63
C GLN A 51 -8.16 0.23 -11.00
N ALA A 52 -8.03 -0.60 -9.95
CA ALA A 52 -9.19 -1.15 -9.24
C ALA A 52 -9.97 -0.07 -8.44
N ILE A 53 -9.30 0.99 -7.97
CA ILE A 53 -9.95 2.16 -7.36
C ILE A 53 -10.67 2.97 -8.43
N LEU A 54 -10.04 3.23 -9.59
CA LEU A 54 -10.67 3.93 -10.72
C LEU A 54 -11.94 3.24 -11.20
N ALA A 55 -11.96 1.91 -11.22
CA ALA A 55 -13.16 1.15 -11.57
C ALA A 55 -14.33 1.35 -10.59
N GLN A 56 -14.06 1.75 -9.34
CA GLN A 56 -15.08 2.04 -8.32
C GLN A 56 -15.44 3.53 -8.26
N ASN A 57 -14.52 4.41 -8.64
CA ASN A 57 -14.72 5.86 -8.64
C ASN A 57 -14.05 6.50 -9.87
N GLY A 58 -14.78 6.58 -10.96
CA GLY A 58 -14.31 7.17 -12.22
C GLY A 58 -14.12 8.70 -12.19
N ALA A 59 -14.46 9.38 -11.07
CA ALA A 59 -14.19 10.82 -10.90
C ALA A 59 -12.76 11.11 -10.43
N LEU A 60 -11.93 10.07 -10.21
CA LEU A 60 -10.53 10.19 -9.83
C LEU A 60 -9.62 10.15 -11.07
N ALA A 61 -8.48 10.84 -10.99
CA ALA A 61 -7.41 10.76 -11.99
C ALA A 61 -6.11 10.37 -11.30
N PHE A 62 -5.60 9.16 -11.59
CA PHE A 62 -4.38 8.63 -10.98
C PHE A 62 -3.13 8.92 -11.81
N ARG A 63 -2.04 9.23 -11.11
CA ARG A 63 -0.67 9.19 -11.59
C ARG A 63 0.16 8.40 -10.59
N GLY A 64 1.12 7.60 -11.06
CA GLY A 64 2.02 6.82 -10.22
C GLY A 64 3.45 7.37 -10.19
N VAL A 65 4.15 7.11 -9.09
CA VAL A 65 5.62 7.17 -9.00
C VAL A 65 6.13 5.89 -8.36
N ASP A 66 7.28 5.41 -8.84
CA ASP A 66 7.97 4.26 -8.25
C ASP A 66 9.48 4.44 -8.39
N VAL A 67 10.26 3.78 -7.56
CA VAL A 67 11.74 3.76 -7.69
C VAL A 67 12.18 2.90 -8.87
N PHE A 68 11.33 1.95 -9.28
CA PHE A 68 11.53 1.08 -10.42
C PHE A 68 10.20 0.81 -11.13
N LEU A 69 10.05 1.26 -12.37
CA LEU A 69 8.83 0.99 -13.14
C LEU A 69 8.81 -0.45 -13.67
N ARG A 70 7.68 -1.10 -13.47
CA ARG A 70 7.40 -2.40 -14.08
C ARG A 70 7.29 -2.27 -15.60
N PRO A 71 7.55 -3.35 -16.38
CA PRO A 71 7.43 -3.33 -17.84
C PRO A 71 6.02 -2.93 -18.35
N ARG A 72 5.00 -3.15 -17.52
CA ARG A 72 3.62 -2.71 -17.76
C ARG A 72 3.08 -2.08 -16.48
N VAL A 73 2.58 -0.86 -16.59
CA VAL A 73 1.91 -0.13 -15.52
C VAL A 73 0.54 0.30 -16.03
N ALA A 74 -0.50 0.03 -15.24
CA ALA A 74 -1.90 0.25 -15.62
C ALA A 74 -2.34 1.73 -15.59
N ILE A 75 -1.51 2.62 -15.03
CA ILE A 75 -1.73 4.06 -14.93
C ILE A 75 -0.51 4.82 -15.44
N PRO A 76 -0.63 6.10 -15.84
CA PRO A 76 0.53 6.93 -16.13
C PRO A 76 1.48 7.00 -14.94
N ALA A 77 2.73 6.62 -15.11
CA ALA A 77 3.71 6.57 -14.03
C ALA A 77 5.10 7.04 -14.47
N GLN A 78 5.90 7.50 -13.50
CA GLN A 78 7.27 7.90 -13.71
C GLN A 78 8.20 7.42 -12.57
N VAL A 79 9.49 7.32 -12.85
CA VAL A 79 10.50 7.00 -11.84
C VAL A 79 10.74 8.21 -10.94
N TYR A 80 11.02 7.95 -9.65
CA TYR A 80 11.51 8.94 -8.70
C TYR A 80 12.63 8.34 -7.82
N ASP A 81 13.31 9.14 -7.02
CA ASP A 81 14.50 8.75 -6.24
C ASP A 81 14.21 7.97 -4.94
N GLY A 82 12.91 7.76 -4.61
CA GLY A 82 12.50 7.11 -3.36
C GLY A 82 12.52 8.03 -2.12
N ALA A 83 12.89 9.30 -2.28
CA ALA A 83 13.04 10.24 -1.17
C ALA A 83 12.26 11.54 -1.36
N THR A 84 12.39 12.18 -2.55
CA THR A 84 11.77 13.48 -2.85
C THR A 84 10.79 13.33 -4.01
N LEU A 85 9.54 13.72 -3.78
CA LEU A 85 8.52 13.69 -4.82
C LEU A 85 8.71 14.88 -5.80
N PRO A 86 8.82 14.62 -7.12
CA PRO A 86 9.12 15.66 -8.11
C PRO A 86 7.89 16.52 -8.47
N PHE A 87 7.17 16.98 -7.44
CA PHE A 87 5.96 17.77 -7.56
C PHE A 87 5.97 18.92 -6.55
N SER A 88 5.27 20.00 -6.88
CA SER A 88 5.07 21.14 -5.98
C SER A 88 4.15 20.79 -4.80
N ASP A 89 4.17 21.63 -3.78
CA ASP A 89 3.28 21.54 -2.62
C ASP A 89 1.81 21.54 -3.08
N GLY A 90 1.03 20.62 -2.54
CA GLY A 90 -0.40 20.51 -2.86
C GLY A 90 -0.70 20.22 -4.34
N ALA A 91 0.19 19.56 -5.07
CA ALA A 91 -0.01 19.26 -6.48
C ALA A 91 -1.17 18.28 -6.74
N PHE A 92 -1.49 17.42 -5.77
CA PHE A 92 -2.55 16.41 -5.86
C PHE A 92 -3.57 16.58 -4.75
N ASP A 93 -4.81 16.20 -5.03
CA ASP A 93 -5.86 16.23 -4.00
C ASP A 93 -5.60 15.16 -2.94
N TRP A 94 -5.26 13.96 -3.37
CA TRP A 94 -4.99 12.81 -2.51
C TRP A 94 -3.66 12.14 -2.88
N ILE A 95 -3.05 11.52 -1.89
CA ILE A 95 -1.93 10.61 -2.10
C ILE A 95 -2.35 9.22 -1.60
N THR A 96 -2.01 8.16 -2.34
CA THR A 96 -2.03 6.79 -1.85
C THR A 96 -0.60 6.28 -1.69
N ILE A 97 -0.32 5.55 -0.62
CA ILE A 97 0.94 4.85 -0.40
C ILE A 97 0.63 3.49 0.24
N VAL A 98 0.92 2.42 -0.49
CA VAL A 98 0.41 1.07 -0.20
C VAL A 98 1.55 0.07 -0.17
N ASP A 99 1.83 -0.51 1.00
CA ASP A 99 2.89 -1.50 1.20
C ASP A 99 4.29 -1.03 0.77
N VAL A 100 4.62 0.23 1.06
CA VAL A 100 5.89 0.87 0.67
C VAL A 100 6.76 1.23 1.87
N LEU A 101 6.15 1.74 2.95
CA LEU A 101 6.89 2.40 4.02
C LEU A 101 7.78 1.43 4.81
N HIS A 102 7.37 0.17 4.95
CA HIS A 102 8.20 -0.87 5.59
C HIS A 102 9.42 -1.30 4.73
N HIS A 103 9.47 -0.88 3.45
CA HIS A 103 10.62 -1.07 2.57
C HIS A 103 11.61 0.12 2.59
N THR A 104 11.32 1.18 3.33
CA THR A 104 12.17 2.37 3.43
C THR A 104 12.93 2.43 4.75
N ASP A 105 14.15 3.00 4.73
CA ASP A 105 14.91 3.26 5.96
C ASP A 105 14.34 4.48 6.73
N HIS A 106 13.63 5.37 6.03
CA HIS A 106 13.14 6.65 6.57
C HIS A 106 11.65 6.88 6.24
N PRO A 107 10.71 6.06 6.77
CA PRO A 107 9.28 6.16 6.43
C PRO A 107 8.69 7.55 6.75
N GLY A 108 9.19 8.22 7.79
CA GLY A 108 8.74 9.57 8.15
C GLY A 108 9.09 10.64 7.09
N ARG A 109 10.23 10.50 6.42
CA ARG A 109 10.61 11.44 5.34
C ARG A 109 9.71 11.26 4.11
N VAL A 110 9.46 10.02 3.73
CA VAL A 110 8.56 9.71 2.60
C VAL A 110 7.14 10.20 2.88
N LEU A 111 6.62 9.96 4.10
CA LEU A 111 5.29 10.46 4.49
C LEU A 111 5.23 11.99 4.57
N ALA A 112 6.28 12.67 5.03
CA ALA A 112 6.32 14.13 5.04
C ALA A 112 6.26 14.70 3.60
N GLU A 113 6.93 14.08 2.64
CA GLU A 113 6.84 14.42 1.23
C GLU A 113 5.42 14.15 0.67
N CYS A 114 4.81 13.02 1.02
CA CYS A 114 3.42 12.73 0.67
C CYS A 114 2.47 13.84 1.19
N LEU A 115 2.63 14.25 2.45
CA LEU A 115 1.83 15.33 3.05
C LEU A 115 2.11 16.69 2.38
N ARG A 116 3.37 16.96 2.00
CA ARG A 116 3.73 18.21 1.30
C ARG A 116 2.97 18.32 -0.02
N VAL A 117 2.94 17.26 -0.78
CA VAL A 117 2.34 17.20 -2.12
C VAL A 117 0.81 17.06 -2.07
N ALA A 118 0.23 16.59 -0.96
CA ALA A 118 -1.21 16.45 -0.77
C ALA A 118 -1.88 17.78 -0.41
N ARG A 119 -3.05 18.05 -1.00
CA ARG A 119 -3.96 19.13 -0.58
C ARG A 119 -4.90 18.69 0.55
N ARG A 120 -5.45 17.49 0.46
CA ARG A 120 -6.52 17.00 1.34
C ARG A 120 -6.00 15.97 2.34
N GLY A 121 -5.22 15.00 1.89
CA GLY A 121 -4.69 13.99 2.78
C GLY A 121 -3.95 12.86 2.06
N VAL A 122 -3.41 11.97 2.88
CA VAL A 122 -2.68 10.78 2.44
C VAL A 122 -3.39 9.54 2.96
N VAL A 123 -3.71 8.61 2.08
CA VAL A 123 -4.23 7.29 2.43
C VAL A 123 -3.07 6.32 2.49
N VAL A 124 -2.77 5.85 3.68
CA VAL A 124 -1.67 4.94 3.99
C VAL A 124 -2.23 3.54 4.21
N LYS A 125 -1.68 2.54 3.52
CA LYS A 125 -1.83 1.13 3.88
C LYS A 125 -0.45 0.55 4.16
N ASP A 126 -0.30 -0.08 5.32
CA ASP A 126 0.93 -0.78 5.65
C ASP A 126 0.67 -1.88 6.70
N HIS A 127 1.74 -2.39 7.30
CA HIS A 127 1.71 -3.49 8.26
C HIS A 127 1.80 -3.01 9.71
N LEU A 128 1.27 -3.85 10.62
CA LEU A 128 1.36 -3.68 12.06
C LEU A 128 2.10 -4.87 12.66
N ARG A 129 3.16 -4.63 13.42
CA ARG A 129 3.88 -5.69 14.15
C ARG A 129 3.29 -5.97 15.54
N ASP A 130 2.00 -5.65 15.73
CA ASP A 130 1.31 -5.88 16.98
C ASP A 130 0.87 -7.34 17.13
N GLY A 131 1.07 -7.90 18.31
CA GLY A 131 0.62 -9.24 18.66
C GLY A 131 1.68 -10.34 18.55
N LEU A 132 1.31 -11.53 19.02
CA LEU A 132 2.19 -12.68 19.07
C LEU A 132 2.62 -13.12 17.65
N ALA A 133 3.92 -13.30 17.44
CA ALA A 133 4.53 -13.73 16.19
C ALA A 133 4.22 -12.82 14.98
N ALA A 134 3.74 -11.58 15.19
CA ALA A 134 3.39 -10.66 14.11
C ALA A 134 4.57 -10.40 13.17
N GLU A 135 5.72 -10.04 13.71
CA GLU A 135 6.93 -9.75 12.91
C GLU A 135 7.38 -10.96 12.09
N THR A 136 7.39 -12.16 12.67
CA THR A 136 7.77 -13.39 11.95
C THR A 136 6.79 -13.68 10.82
N THR A 137 5.48 -13.49 11.06
CA THR A 137 4.45 -13.68 10.03
C THR A 137 4.62 -12.67 8.90
N LEU A 138 4.84 -11.38 9.21
CA LEU A 138 5.05 -10.33 8.23
C LEU A 138 6.32 -10.58 7.39
N ARG A 139 7.43 -10.96 8.02
CA ARG A 139 8.67 -11.32 7.30
C ARG A 139 8.46 -12.47 6.32
N PHE A 140 7.68 -13.48 6.73
CA PHE A 140 7.32 -14.59 5.86
C PHE A 140 6.46 -14.12 4.67
N MET A 141 5.45 -13.28 4.92
CA MET A 141 4.58 -12.74 3.89
C MET A 141 5.35 -11.90 2.88
N ASP A 142 6.24 -11.03 3.34
CA ASP A 142 7.07 -10.20 2.48
C ASP A 142 8.06 -11.01 1.66
N TRP A 143 8.68 -12.02 2.28
CA TRP A 143 9.56 -12.92 1.56
C TRP A 143 8.83 -13.65 0.44
N VAL A 144 7.60 -14.14 0.69
CA VAL A 144 6.77 -14.81 -0.33
C VAL A 144 6.34 -13.82 -1.41
N GLY A 145 5.85 -12.63 -1.01
CA GLY A 145 5.29 -11.62 -1.92
C GLY A 145 6.32 -10.95 -2.82
N ASN A 146 7.54 -10.79 -2.34
CA ASN A 146 8.61 -10.11 -3.08
C ASN A 146 9.59 -11.08 -3.75
N ARG A 147 9.35 -12.37 -3.66
CA ARG A 147 10.19 -13.39 -4.28
C ARG A 147 10.26 -13.22 -5.80
N GLY A 148 11.45 -12.93 -6.32
CA GLY A 148 11.68 -12.72 -7.75
C GLY A 148 11.49 -11.27 -8.24
N HIS A 149 11.32 -10.31 -7.35
CA HIS A 149 11.14 -8.90 -7.71
C HIS A 149 12.31 -7.98 -7.38
N ASP A 150 13.41 -8.50 -6.86
CA ASP A 150 14.63 -7.74 -6.48
C ASP A 150 14.35 -6.55 -5.53
N VAL A 151 13.32 -6.66 -4.70
CA VAL A 151 12.93 -5.63 -3.73
C VAL A 151 13.78 -5.77 -2.47
N ARG A 152 14.39 -4.68 -2.03
CA ARG A 152 15.09 -4.64 -0.73
C ARG A 152 14.06 -4.82 0.40
N LEU A 153 14.35 -5.74 1.33
CA LEU A 153 13.48 -6.08 2.45
C LEU A 153 14.14 -5.72 3.80
N PRO A 154 14.12 -4.44 4.21
CA PRO A 154 14.67 -4.03 5.53
C PRO A 154 13.80 -4.49 6.68
N TYR A 155 12.56 -4.94 6.41
CA TYR A 155 11.60 -5.39 7.41
C TYR A 155 11.29 -4.35 8.50
N ASN A 156 11.14 -3.10 8.10
CA ASN A 156 10.93 -1.98 9.00
C ASN A 156 9.45 -1.86 9.42
N TYR A 157 8.95 -2.89 10.07
CA TYR A 157 7.56 -2.90 10.56
C TYR A 157 7.44 -2.10 11.86
N LEU A 158 6.40 -1.29 11.94
CA LEU A 158 6.08 -0.47 13.11
C LEU A 158 4.86 -1.05 13.84
N SER A 159 4.83 -0.87 15.16
CA SER A 159 3.63 -1.11 15.97
C SER A 159 2.63 0.03 15.84
N THR A 160 1.39 -0.17 16.29
CA THR A 160 0.38 0.90 16.31
C THR A 160 0.86 2.14 17.09
N PRO A 161 1.47 2.04 18.28
CA PRO A 161 2.06 3.20 18.96
C PRO A 161 3.17 3.89 18.14
N ASP A 162 4.06 3.11 17.48
CA ASP A 162 5.14 3.66 16.67
C ASP A 162 4.59 4.44 15.46
N TRP A 163 3.56 3.92 14.78
CA TRP A 163 2.87 4.62 13.69
C TRP A 163 2.25 5.93 14.16
N ARG A 164 1.55 5.92 15.30
CA ARG A 164 0.95 7.15 15.87
C ARG A 164 2.01 8.18 16.24
N ALA A 165 3.11 7.74 16.84
CA ALA A 165 4.25 8.61 17.17
C ALA A 165 4.93 9.16 15.92
N LEU A 166 5.05 8.34 14.86
CA LEU A 166 5.58 8.79 13.56
C LEU A 166 4.70 9.89 12.96
N PHE A 167 3.38 9.70 12.91
CA PHE A 167 2.45 10.69 12.39
C PHE A 167 2.54 12.00 13.17
N ALA A 168 2.51 11.94 14.49
CA ALA A 168 2.65 13.15 15.34
C ALA A 168 3.97 13.89 15.08
N ARG A 169 5.09 13.15 14.95
CA ARG A 169 6.41 13.73 14.70
C ARG A 169 6.51 14.47 13.37
N ILE A 170 5.77 14.05 12.35
CA ILE A 170 5.74 14.73 11.03
C ILE A 170 4.62 15.77 10.92
N GLY A 171 3.97 16.15 12.03
CA GLY A 171 2.88 17.12 12.05
C GLY A 171 1.59 16.61 11.38
N ALA A 172 1.33 15.31 11.49
CA ALA A 172 0.13 14.69 10.94
C ALA A 172 -0.74 14.06 12.04
N ARG A 173 -2.02 13.92 11.74
CA ARG A 173 -2.97 13.16 12.56
C ARG A 173 -3.71 12.14 11.69
N ALA A 174 -3.98 10.97 12.24
CA ALA A 174 -4.88 10.01 11.59
C ALA A 174 -6.33 10.42 11.86
N THR A 175 -7.07 10.69 10.79
CA THR A 175 -8.50 11.03 10.84
C THR A 175 -9.38 9.80 10.70
N ARG A 176 -8.86 8.75 10.07
CA ARG A 176 -9.49 7.43 9.96
C ARG A 176 -8.44 6.35 10.15
N TRP A 177 -8.84 5.22 10.75
CA TRP A 177 -7.96 4.07 11.00
C TRP A 177 -8.77 2.78 11.02
N THR A 178 -8.41 1.82 10.16
CA THR A 178 -9.10 0.52 10.03
C THR A 178 -8.06 -0.60 9.99
N THR A 179 -8.25 -1.66 10.77
CA THR A 179 -7.35 -2.82 10.85
C THR A 179 -7.99 -4.14 10.42
N ASP A 180 -9.33 -4.21 10.40
CA ASP A 180 -10.06 -5.39 9.92
C ASP A 180 -10.31 -5.25 8.42
N LEU A 181 -9.32 -5.68 7.63
CA LEU A 181 -9.35 -5.51 6.18
C LEU A 181 -9.92 -6.73 5.44
N GLY A 182 -9.88 -7.92 6.00
CA GLY A 182 -10.38 -9.15 5.35
C GLY A 182 -9.68 -9.46 4.02
N LEU A 183 -8.37 -9.23 3.93
CA LEU A 183 -7.59 -9.38 2.71
C LEU A 183 -7.50 -10.83 2.22
N TYR A 184 -7.47 -11.76 3.17
CA TYR A 184 -7.27 -13.18 2.90
C TYR A 184 -8.54 -13.99 3.14
N PRO A 185 -8.82 -15.01 2.32
CA PRO A 185 -9.93 -15.95 2.58
C PRO A 185 -9.60 -16.90 3.73
N ALA A 186 -10.62 -17.46 4.37
CA ALA A 186 -10.42 -18.57 5.31
C ALA A 186 -9.83 -19.81 4.59
N PRO A 187 -8.95 -20.57 5.23
CA PRO A 187 -8.44 -20.41 6.60
C PRO A 187 -7.26 -19.43 6.73
N PHE A 188 -6.73 -18.90 5.63
CA PHE A 188 -5.54 -18.04 5.60
C PHE A 188 -5.72 -16.73 6.39
N SER A 189 -6.94 -16.21 6.48
CA SER A 189 -7.27 -15.04 7.31
C SER A 189 -6.90 -15.22 8.78
N LEU A 190 -7.00 -16.43 9.33
CA LEU A 190 -6.61 -16.73 10.71
C LEU A 190 -5.11 -16.51 10.99
N LEU A 191 -4.26 -16.53 9.96
CA LEU A 191 -2.82 -16.34 10.08
C LEU A 191 -2.40 -14.95 9.59
N PHE A 192 -2.98 -14.45 8.49
CA PHE A 192 -2.47 -13.31 7.75
C PHE A 192 -3.30 -12.03 7.90
N ASP A 193 -4.56 -12.09 8.41
CA ASP A 193 -5.37 -10.90 8.67
C ASP A 193 -5.32 -10.39 10.13
N ARG A 194 -5.05 -11.18 11.11
CA ARG A 194 -5.03 -10.96 12.57
C ARG A 194 -4.60 -9.56 13.07
N GLY A 195 -5.10 -8.47 12.47
CA GLY A 195 -4.67 -7.11 12.79
C GLY A 195 -3.26 -6.77 12.31
N LEU A 196 -2.70 -7.55 11.36
CA LEU A 196 -1.36 -7.32 10.79
C LEU A 196 -1.32 -6.21 9.75
N HIS A 197 -2.47 -5.65 9.39
CA HIS A 197 -2.62 -4.63 8.35
C HIS A 197 -3.47 -3.48 8.84
N PHE A 198 -3.22 -2.30 8.32
CA PHE A 198 -4.10 -1.15 8.51
C PHE A 198 -4.26 -0.34 7.23
N VAL A 199 -5.37 0.38 7.16
CA VAL A 199 -5.56 1.51 6.25
C VAL A 199 -5.88 2.73 7.11
N ALA A 200 -5.19 3.82 6.87
CA ALA A 200 -5.44 5.08 7.58
C ALA A 200 -5.47 6.26 6.60
N THR A 201 -6.31 7.24 6.89
CA THR A 201 -6.20 8.57 6.29
C THR A 201 -5.48 9.47 7.28
N ILE A 202 -4.40 10.10 6.82
CA ILE A 202 -3.67 11.11 7.59
C ILE A 202 -3.78 12.48 6.92
N GLU A 203 -3.90 13.51 7.73
CA GLU A 203 -3.99 14.90 7.33
C GLU A 203 -2.98 15.72 8.13
N LYS A 204 -2.61 16.91 7.64
CA LYS A 204 -1.81 17.88 8.42
C LYS A 204 -2.57 18.20 9.72
N ALA A 205 -1.85 18.20 10.85
CA ALA A 205 -2.40 18.48 12.17
C ALA A 205 -2.77 19.96 12.34
#